data_7dbb158501d90ef9ba51362b3652f6b1
#
_entry.id   7dbb158501d90ef9ba51362b3652f6b1
#
_cell.length_a   1.000
_cell.length_b   1.000
_cell.length_c   1.000
_cell.angle_alpha   90.00
_cell.angle_beta   90.00
_cell.angle_gamma   90.00
#
_symmetry.space_group_name_H-M   'P 1'
#
loop_
_entity.id
_entity.type
_entity.pdbx_description
1 polymer ?
#
loop_
_entity_poly.entity_id
_entity_poly.type
_entity_poly.pdbx_seq_one_letter_code
_entity_poly.pdbx_strand_id
1 'polypeptide(L)'
;MEKYIVLSGLTGVEFYVAADPIYVEVDTTTIPDRILLTYVGKQIGVQGADDMVQADADAINAAVAKCWSQPYTEPTISATLSQVVTEVAPI
;
A
#
# COMPACT_ATOMS: atom_id res chain seq x y z
N MET A 1 14.67 13.27 0.89
CA MET A 1 13.32 13.53 1.38
C MET A 1 12.47 12.29 1.32
N GLU A 2 11.75 12.00 2.38
CA GLU A 2 10.86 10.85 2.41
C GLU A 2 9.54 11.16 1.73
N LYS A 3 9.00 10.18 1.02
CA LYS A 3 7.69 10.24 0.40
C LYS A 3 6.83 9.08 0.92
N TYR A 4 5.52 9.29 0.95
CA TYR A 4 4.57 8.33 1.51
C TYR A 4 3.41 8.08 0.58
N ILE A 5 2.91 6.85 0.61
CA ILE A 5 1.64 6.48 -0.01
C ILE A 5 0.59 6.46 1.10
N VAL A 6 -0.52 7.14 0.86
CA VAL A 6 -1.67 7.12 1.76
C VAL A 6 -2.62 6.04 1.27
N LEU A 7 -2.74 4.96 2.05
CA LEU A 7 -3.63 3.85 1.73
C LEU A 7 -5.01 4.15 2.32
N SER A 8 -6.02 4.22 1.49
CA SER A 8 -7.40 4.41 1.92
C SER A 8 -8.27 3.31 1.33
N GLY A 9 -9.28 2.91 2.08
CA GLY A 9 -10.29 1.95 1.65
C GLY A 9 -11.67 2.57 1.70
N LEU A 10 -12.69 1.74 1.89
CA LEU A 10 -14.08 2.17 1.82
C LEU A 10 -14.54 3.00 3.02
N THR A 11 -13.82 2.98 4.14
CA THR A 11 -14.25 3.65 5.38
C THR A 11 -13.63 5.03 5.60
N GLY A 12 -12.72 5.46 4.76
CA GLY A 12 -12.02 6.72 4.96
C GLY A 12 -10.93 6.69 6.02
N VAL A 13 -10.65 5.55 6.65
CA VAL A 13 -9.48 5.38 7.51
C VAL A 13 -8.25 5.34 6.60
N GLU A 14 -7.23 6.13 6.97
CA GLU A 14 -6.03 6.29 6.18
C GLU A 14 -4.82 5.71 6.90
N PHE A 15 -3.97 5.01 6.15
CA PHE A 15 -2.70 4.48 6.64
C PHE A 15 -1.58 5.01 5.75
N TYR A 16 -0.44 5.34 6.33
CA TYR A 16 0.71 5.86 5.62
C TYR A 16 1.80 4.80 5.55
N VAL A 17 2.32 4.56 4.35
CA VAL A 17 3.48 3.68 4.14
C VAL A 17 4.53 4.41 3.32
N ALA A 18 5.80 4.06 3.53
CA ALA A 18 6.88 4.66 2.75
C ALA A 18 6.70 4.33 1.26
N ALA A 19 7.02 5.28 0.39
CA ALA A 19 6.75 5.20 -1.03
C ALA A 19 7.86 4.52 -1.84
N ASP A 20 8.75 3.77 -1.19
CA ASP A 20 9.90 3.12 -1.82
C ASP A 20 9.94 1.60 -1.67
N PRO A 21 8.81 0.89 -1.79
CA PRO A 21 8.88 -0.56 -1.78
C PRO A 21 9.62 -1.08 -3.01
N ILE A 22 10.40 -2.13 -2.81
CA ILE A 22 11.09 -2.81 -3.91
C ILE A 22 10.09 -3.63 -4.72
N TYR A 23 9.10 -4.18 -4.04
CA TYR A 23 8.14 -5.10 -4.64
C TYR A 23 6.80 -5.03 -3.93
N VAL A 24 5.72 -5.12 -4.71
CA VAL A 24 4.34 -5.12 -4.20
C VAL A 24 3.62 -6.33 -4.82
N GLU A 25 3.07 -7.19 -3.98
CA GLU A 25 2.38 -8.39 -4.44
C GLU A 25 1.16 -8.72 -3.59
N VAL A 26 0.30 -9.58 -4.12
CA VAL A 26 -0.79 -10.17 -3.34
C VAL A 26 -0.25 -11.40 -2.64
N ASP A 27 -0.33 -11.43 -1.32
CA ASP A 27 0.09 -12.55 -0.50
C ASP A 27 -1.13 -13.42 -0.20
N THR A 28 -1.13 -14.62 -0.78
CA THR A 28 -2.23 -15.57 -0.64
C THR A 28 -2.02 -16.59 0.48
N THR A 29 -0.98 -16.40 1.28
CA THR A 29 -0.67 -17.31 2.40
C THR A 29 -1.46 -16.99 3.67
N THR A 30 -2.21 -15.89 3.67
CA THR A 30 -3.02 -15.45 4.80
C THR A 30 -4.51 -15.49 4.44
N ILE A 31 -5.36 -15.47 5.46
CA ILE A 31 -6.81 -15.41 5.31
C ILE A 31 -7.32 -14.23 6.14
N PRO A 32 -7.88 -13.17 5.51
CA PRO A 32 -7.95 -12.95 4.05
C PRO A 32 -6.59 -12.67 3.40
N ASP A 33 -6.53 -12.78 2.08
CA ASP A 33 -5.33 -12.42 1.31
C ASP A 33 -4.98 -10.96 1.57
N ARG A 34 -3.69 -10.67 1.67
CA ARG A 34 -3.20 -9.33 1.95
C ARG A 34 -2.27 -8.83 0.84
N ILE A 35 -2.01 -7.53 0.83
CA ILE A 35 -0.94 -6.96 0.01
C ILE A 35 0.35 -6.99 0.82
N LEU A 36 1.42 -7.47 0.20
CA LEU A 36 2.74 -7.53 0.79
C LEU A 36 3.63 -6.49 0.13
N LEU A 37 4.13 -5.56 0.93
CA LEU A 37 5.07 -4.53 0.50
C LEU A 37 6.45 -4.94 0.98
N THR A 38 7.37 -5.17 0.06
CA THR A 38 8.76 -5.54 0.39
C THR A 38 9.65 -4.32 0.27
N TYR A 39 10.34 -4.00 1.35
CA TYR A 39 11.32 -2.91 1.45
C TYR A 39 12.70 -3.48 1.72
N VAL A 40 13.72 -2.65 1.67
CA VAL A 40 15.05 -3.05 2.10
C VAL A 40 15.02 -3.38 3.60
N GLY A 41 15.27 -4.64 3.93
CA GLY A 41 15.36 -5.09 5.32
C GLY A 41 14.04 -5.32 6.04
N LYS A 42 12.89 -5.14 5.40
CA LYS A 42 11.59 -5.37 6.06
C LYS A 42 10.48 -5.62 5.06
N GLN A 43 9.38 -6.17 5.57
CA GLN A 43 8.14 -6.34 4.81
C GLN A 43 6.98 -5.80 5.63
N ILE A 44 5.98 -5.25 4.93
CA ILE A 44 4.77 -4.72 5.55
C ILE A 44 3.57 -5.40 4.89
N GLY A 45 2.66 -5.90 5.71
CA GLY A 45 1.40 -6.49 5.27
C GLY A 45 0.26 -5.48 5.38
N VAL A 46 -0.57 -5.40 4.33
CA VAL A 46 -1.78 -4.59 4.30
C VAL A 46 -2.97 -5.53 4.21
N GLN A 47 -3.76 -5.58 5.28
CA GLN A 47 -4.94 -6.44 5.35
C GLN A 47 -6.22 -5.63 5.34
N GLY A 48 -7.27 -6.23 4.79
CA GLY A 48 -8.60 -5.68 4.80
C GLY A 48 -9.62 -6.65 5.39
N ALA A 49 -10.90 -6.28 5.33
CA ALA A 49 -11.99 -7.12 5.78
C ALA A 49 -12.16 -8.37 4.89
N ASP A 50 -11.82 -8.25 3.62
CA ASP A 50 -11.90 -9.31 2.63
C ASP A 50 -10.56 -9.49 1.92
N ASP A 51 -10.49 -10.45 0.99
CA ASP A 51 -9.27 -10.71 0.22
C ASP A 51 -8.85 -9.50 -0.61
N MET A 52 -7.60 -9.12 -0.50
CA MET A 52 -6.99 -8.17 -1.42
C MET A 52 -6.82 -8.84 -2.78
N VAL A 53 -6.92 -8.05 -3.85
CA VAL A 53 -6.83 -8.54 -5.22
C VAL A 53 -5.70 -7.87 -5.97
N GLN A 54 -5.38 -8.37 -7.17
CA GLN A 54 -4.29 -7.82 -7.98
C GLN A 54 -4.50 -6.32 -8.28
N ALA A 55 -5.74 -5.88 -8.45
CA ALA A 55 -6.04 -4.46 -8.67
C ALA A 55 -5.58 -3.58 -7.52
N ASP A 56 -5.59 -4.09 -6.28
CA ASP A 56 -5.10 -3.35 -5.12
C ASP A 56 -3.57 -3.19 -5.17
N ALA A 57 -2.86 -4.25 -5.53
CA ALA A 57 -1.42 -4.18 -5.74
C ALA A 57 -1.07 -3.21 -6.87
N ASP A 58 -1.83 -3.25 -7.97
CA ASP A 58 -1.63 -2.36 -9.12
C ASP A 58 -1.87 -0.90 -8.73
N ALA A 59 -2.87 -0.63 -7.91
CA ALA A 59 -3.17 0.71 -7.42
C ALA A 59 -2.01 1.27 -6.60
N ILE A 60 -1.40 0.44 -5.75
CA ILE A 60 -0.24 0.85 -4.95
C ILE A 60 0.97 1.09 -5.84
N ASN A 61 1.23 0.21 -6.80
CA ASN A 61 2.34 0.38 -7.74
C ASN A 61 2.18 1.66 -8.57
N ALA A 62 0.98 1.96 -9.04
CA ALA A 62 0.70 3.18 -9.78
C ALA A 62 0.92 4.43 -8.91
N ALA A 63 0.51 4.36 -7.64
CA ALA A 63 0.70 5.45 -6.69
C ALA A 63 2.20 5.67 -6.40
N VAL A 64 2.98 4.61 -6.26
CA VAL A 64 4.44 4.70 -6.07
C VAL A 64 5.08 5.43 -7.25
N ALA A 65 4.77 5.00 -8.47
CA ALA A 65 5.33 5.61 -9.68
C ALA A 65 4.95 7.10 -9.78
N LYS A 66 3.69 7.42 -9.50
CA LYS A 66 3.20 8.80 -9.54
C LYS A 66 3.84 9.64 -8.45
N CYS A 67 4.01 9.11 -7.25
CA CYS A 67 4.62 9.81 -6.12
C CYS A 67 6.04 10.27 -6.46
N TRP A 68 6.83 9.43 -7.08
CA TRP A 68 8.20 9.77 -7.44
C TRP A 68 8.32 10.65 -8.69
N SER A 69 7.24 10.79 -9.46
CA SER A 69 7.17 11.73 -10.59
C SER A 69 6.71 13.13 -10.17
N GLN A 70 6.23 13.29 -8.94
CA GLN A 70 5.79 14.57 -8.38
C GLN A 70 6.96 15.38 -7.83
N PRO A 71 6.83 16.73 -7.74
CA PRO A 71 7.81 17.55 -7.03
C PRO A 71 8.00 17.09 -5.59
N TYR A 72 9.19 17.29 -5.04
CA TYR A 72 9.47 16.92 -3.67
C TYR A 72 8.61 17.70 -2.65
N THR A 73 7.99 18.80 -3.07
CA THR A 73 7.06 19.57 -2.24
C THR A 73 5.70 18.87 -2.06
N GLU A 74 5.46 17.81 -2.83
CA GLU A 74 4.26 16.99 -2.72
C GLU A 74 4.66 15.57 -2.31
N PRO A 75 4.90 15.33 -0.99
CA PRO A 75 5.50 14.08 -0.54
C PRO A 75 4.52 12.92 -0.41
N THR A 76 3.24 13.15 -0.66
CA THR A 76 2.23 12.11 -0.50
C THR A 76 1.37 11.94 -1.75
N ILE A 77 0.86 10.73 -1.94
CA ILE A 77 -0.16 10.43 -2.94
C ILE A 77 -1.05 9.32 -2.39
N SER A 78 -2.33 9.38 -2.73
CA SER A 78 -3.30 8.39 -2.27
C SER A 78 -3.36 7.19 -3.20
N ALA A 79 -3.49 6.00 -2.62
CA ALA A 79 -3.89 4.78 -3.33
C ALA A 79 -5.22 4.32 -2.73
N THR A 80 -6.25 4.24 -3.56
CA THR A 80 -7.57 3.79 -3.11
C THR A 80 -7.71 2.29 -3.34
N LEU A 81 -7.94 1.56 -2.27
CA LEU A 81 -8.09 0.11 -2.30
C LEU A 81 -9.57 -0.28 -2.42
N SER A 82 -9.82 -1.50 -2.88
CA SER A 82 -11.17 -1.97 -3.22
C SER A 82 -12.04 -2.28 -2.01
N GLN A 83 -11.47 -2.23 -0.80
CA GLN A 83 -12.17 -2.64 0.41
C GLN A 83 -11.68 -1.86 1.62
N VAL A 84 -12.30 -2.12 2.78
CA VAL A 84 -11.88 -1.56 4.06
C VAL A 84 -10.48 -2.07 4.40
N VAL A 85 -9.55 -1.16 4.69
CA VAL A 85 -8.23 -1.52 5.21
C VAL A 85 -8.32 -1.57 6.72
N THR A 86 -8.00 -2.72 7.31
CA THR A 86 -8.12 -2.94 8.75
C THR A 86 -6.78 -2.91 9.48
N GLU A 87 -5.70 -3.23 8.79
CA GLU A 87 -4.38 -3.31 9.41
C GLU A 87 -3.27 -3.06 8.40
N VAL A 88 -2.28 -2.29 8.81
CA VAL A 88 -1.01 -2.11 8.11
C VAL A 88 0.08 -2.31 9.14
N ALA A 89 0.83 -3.40 9.04
CA ALA A 89 1.80 -3.79 10.06
C ALA A 89 3.02 -4.49 9.47
N PRO A 90 4.18 -4.36 10.12
CA PRO A 90 5.36 -5.12 9.73
C PRO A 90 5.15 -6.62 9.96
N ILE A 91 5.82 -7.40 9.16
CA ILE A 91 5.79 -8.85 9.21
C ILE A 91 7.05 -9.39 9.89
#